data_856dfc8628bb5633e3ac76646300b047
#
_entry.id   856dfc8628bb5633e3ac76646300b047
#
_cell.length_a   1.000
_cell.length_b   1.000
_cell.length_c   1.000
_cell.angle_alpha   90.00
_cell.angle_beta   90.00
_cell.angle_gamma   90.00
#
_symmetry.space_group_name_H-M   'P 1'
#
loop_
_entity.id
_entity.type
_entity.pdbx_description
1 polymer ?
#
loop_
_entity_poly.entity_id
_entity_poly.type
_entity_poly.pdbx_seq_one_letter_code
_entity_poly.pdbx_strand_id
1 'polypeptide(L)'
;MYPSSKRGEKIPDMKENIALIGFMGSGKTTVGRVLAKQLDMKFVDVDKVIAAQEKKSISDIFQEKGEEYFRQKEREIILQESTKNNVVIATGGGVVIDNENIKNLQNTCFIVYLDADVSCIYERVKNSKHRPLLQNIENLQQHIEILLEKRKFLYEFSSDYKIKIYLDSNLYDTVEKIKK
;
A
#
# COMPACT_ATOMS: atom_id res chain seq x y z
N MET A 1 -12.37 29.42 -27.31
CA MET A 1 -12.40 28.38 -28.35
C MET A 1 -11.30 27.39 -27.99
N TYR A 2 -11.63 26.27 -27.34
CA TYR A 2 -10.66 25.23 -26.99
C TYR A 2 -10.44 24.34 -28.21
N PRO A 3 -9.19 23.97 -28.57
CA PRO A 3 -8.96 23.07 -29.67
C PRO A 3 -9.44 21.66 -29.31
N SER A 4 -10.27 21.09 -30.19
CA SER A 4 -10.75 19.72 -30.13
C SER A 4 -9.57 18.75 -30.15
N SER A 5 -9.39 17.98 -29.08
CA SER A 5 -8.41 16.89 -28.98
C SER A 5 -8.69 15.85 -30.05
N LYS A 6 -7.73 15.61 -30.94
CA LYS A 6 -7.73 14.47 -31.85
C LYS A 6 -7.71 13.18 -31.01
N ARG A 7 -8.69 12.32 -31.20
CA ARG A 7 -8.72 10.97 -30.64
C ARG A 7 -7.51 10.20 -31.16
N GLY A 8 -6.57 9.84 -30.27
CA GLY A 8 -5.49 8.92 -30.59
C GLY A 8 -4.09 9.27 -30.11
N GLU A 9 -3.83 10.45 -29.56
CA GLU A 9 -2.55 10.74 -28.94
C GLU A 9 -2.65 10.46 -27.43
N LYS A 10 -2.10 9.32 -26.96
CA LYS A 10 -1.83 9.10 -25.54
C LYS A 10 -0.92 10.22 -25.06
N ILE A 11 -1.37 11.01 -24.09
CA ILE A 11 -0.52 11.92 -23.34
C ILE A 11 0.50 11.04 -22.61
N PRO A 12 1.80 11.19 -22.86
CA PRO A 12 2.81 10.21 -22.43
C PRO A 12 3.02 10.03 -20.92
N ASP A 13 2.33 10.75 -20.03
CA ASP A 13 2.65 10.81 -18.60
C ASP A 13 1.47 10.65 -17.62
N MET A 14 0.31 10.22 -18.04
CA MET A 14 -0.76 9.91 -17.07
C MET A 14 -0.64 8.46 -16.60
N LYS A 15 -0.13 8.28 -15.40
CA LYS A 15 -0.14 7.01 -14.68
C LYS A 15 -1.60 6.56 -14.48
N GLU A 16 -1.96 5.45 -15.10
CA GLU A 16 -3.34 4.93 -15.08
C GLU A 16 -3.67 4.11 -13.82
N ASN A 17 -2.66 3.84 -12.98
CA ASN A 17 -2.79 3.04 -11.77
C ASN A 17 -2.51 3.89 -10.53
N ILE A 18 -3.07 3.46 -9.39
CA ILE A 18 -2.80 4.07 -8.08
C ILE A 18 -2.23 2.99 -7.16
N ALA A 19 -1.08 3.28 -6.53
CA ALA A 19 -0.53 2.43 -5.49
C ALA A 19 -0.63 3.11 -4.12
N LEU A 20 -1.14 2.39 -3.13
CA LEU A 20 -1.21 2.85 -1.75
C LEU A 20 -0.08 2.20 -0.96
N ILE A 21 0.82 3.04 -0.43
CA ILE A 21 1.91 2.62 0.45
C ILE A 21 1.70 3.18 1.86
N GLY A 22 2.39 2.64 2.83
CA GLY A 22 2.32 3.08 4.22
C GLY A 22 2.43 1.91 5.19
N PHE A 23 2.60 2.21 6.46
CA PHE A 23 2.80 1.21 7.49
C PHE A 23 1.58 0.28 7.63
N MET A 24 1.78 -0.91 8.23
CA MET A 24 0.65 -1.77 8.57
C MET A 24 -0.33 -1.04 9.48
N GLY A 25 -1.64 -1.20 9.25
CA GLY A 25 -2.65 -0.46 10.01
C GLY A 25 -2.93 0.97 9.51
N SER A 26 -2.22 1.49 8.51
CA SER A 26 -2.49 2.82 7.95
C SER A 26 -3.81 2.95 7.18
N GLY A 27 -4.45 1.83 6.83
CA GLY A 27 -5.77 1.82 6.19
C GLY A 27 -5.76 1.58 4.68
N LYS A 28 -4.64 1.18 4.08
CA LYS A 28 -4.49 0.97 2.63
C LYS A 28 -5.60 0.11 2.01
N THR A 29 -5.89 -1.04 2.59
CA THR A 29 -6.95 -1.94 2.11
C THR A 29 -8.32 -1.28 2.11
N THR A 30 -8.66 -0.55 3.17
CA THR A 30 -9.97 0.10 3.33
C THR A 30 -10.11 1.28 2.38
N VAL A 31 -9.12 2.16 2.37
CA VAL A 31 -9.07 3.33 1.46
C VAL A 31 -9.05 2.86 0.01
N GLY A 32 -8.19 1.89 -0.33
CA GLY A 32 -8.03 1.40 -1.69
C GLY A 32 -9.30 0.78 -2.26
N ARG A 33 -10.06 0.05 -1.45
CA ARG A 33 -11.33 -0.54 -1.89
C ARG A 33 -12.38 0.52 -2.21
N VAL A 34 -12.50 1.55 -1.38
CA VAL A 34 -13.46 2.65 -1.59
C VAL A 34 -13.01 3.50 -2.78
N LEU A 35 -11.73 3.82 -2.87
CA LEU A 35 -11.15 4.58 -3.98
C LEU A 35 -11.38 3.89 -5.31
N ALA A 36 -11.06 2.59 -5.40
CA ALA A 36 -11.25 1.80 -6.62
C ALA A 36 -12.72 1.78 -7.06
N LYS A 37 -13.64 1.60 -6.11
CA LYS A 37 -15.09 1.64 -6.40
C LYS A 37 -15.52 3.01 -6.94
N GLN A 38 -15.03 4.10 -6.38
CA GLN A 38 -15.40 5.45 -6.81
C GLN A 38 -14.81 5.85 -8.17
N LEU A 39 -13.65 5.29 -8.51
CA LEU A 39 -12.97 5.55 -9.79
C LEU A 39 -13.30 4.52 -10.87
N ASP A 40 -14.17 3.55 -10.60
CA ASP A 40 -14.47 2.40 -11.49
C ASP A 40 -13.20 1.63 -11.90
N MET A 41 -12.28 1.46 -10.94
CA MET A 41 -11.01 0.75 -11.10
C MET A 41 -11.05 -0.61 -10.42
N LYS A 42 -10.19 -1.54 -10.85
CA LYS A 42 -9.97 -2.82 -10.15
C LYS A 42 -9.22 -2.57 -8.85
N PHE A 43 -9.56 -3.34 -7.81
CA PHE A 43 -8.86 -3.30 -6.53
C PHE A 43 -8.04 -4.57 -6.30
N VAL A 44 -6.77 -4.39 -5.94
CA VAL A 44 -5.85 -5.47 -5.58
C VAL A 44 -5.22 -5.18 -4.21
N ASP A 45 -5.26 -6.18 -3.34
CA ASP A 45 -4.55 -6.18 -2.05
C ASP A 45 -3.45 -7.25 -2.15
N VAL A 46 -2.20 -6.81 -2.20
CA VAL A 46 -1.05 -7.70 -2.46
C VAL A 46 -0.94 -8.80 -1.41
N ASP A 47 -1.10 -8.47 -0.13
CA ASP A 47 -1.04 -9.46 0.95
C ASP A 47 -2.13 -10.53 0.79
N LYS A 48 -3.33 -10.13 0.37
CA LYS A 48 -4.44 -11.08 0.13
C LYS A 48 -4.21 -11.97 -1.08
N VAL A 49 -3.62 -11.42 -2.15
CA VAL A 49 -3.28 -12.22 -3.34
C VAL A 49 -2.25 -13.27 -2.97
N ILE A 50 -1.19 -12.91 -2.24
CA ILE A 50 -0.17 -13.85 -1.77
C ILE A 50 -0.82 -14.94 -0.90
N ALA A 51 -1.61 -14.57 0.11
CA ALA A 51 -2.27 -15.52 1.00
C ALA A 51 -3.20 -16.49 0.25
N ALA A 52 -3.92 -16.00 -0.78
CA ALA A 52 -4.79 -16.83 -1.61
C ALA A 52 -4.01 -17.81 -2.49
N GLN A 53 -2.91 -17.37 -3.12
CA GLN A 53 -2.05 -18.22 -3.94
C GLN A 53 -1.38 -19.33 -3.11
N GLU A 54 -0.87 -18.97 -1.94
CA GLU A 54 -0.19 -19.89 -1.02
C GLU A 54 -1.18 -20.77 -0.22
N LYS A 55 -2.47 -20.42 -0.21
CA LYS A 55 -3.52 -21.05 0.63
C LYS A 55 -3.16 -21.06 2.12
N LYS A 56 -2.47 -20.04 2.57
CA LYS A 56 -1.93 -19.87 3.93
C LYS A 56 -2.06 -18.43 4.39
N SER A 57 -2.12 -18.23 5.70
CA SER A 57 -2.02 -16.90 6.26
C SER A 57 -0.61 -16.31 6.03
N ILE A 58 -0.49 -14.97 6.02
CA ILE A 58 0.82 -14.32 5.94
C ILE A 58 1.73 -14.77 7.10
N SER A 59 1.17 -14.95 8.31
CA SER A 59 1.92 -15.45 9.47
C SER A 59 2.49 -16.84 9.23
N ASP A 60 1.70 -17.75 8.66
CA ASP A 60 2.15 -19.11 8.37
C ASP A 60 3.24 -19.14 7.28
N ILE A 61 3.11 -18.27 6.26
CA ILE A 61 4.13 -18.12 5.22
C ILE A 61 5.46 -17.67 5.84
N PHE A 62 5.43 -16.65 6.70
CA PHE A 62 6.63 -16.18 7.40
C PHE A 62 7.24 -17.26 8.30
N GLN A 63 6.43 -17.99 9.02
CA GLN A 63 6.88 -19.04 9.94
C GLN A 63 7.47 -20.23 9.21
N GLU A 64 6.84 -20.70 8.12
CA GLU A 64 7.24 -21.91 7.40
C GLU A 64 8.31 -21.68 6.34
N LYS A 65 8.24 -20.52 5.64
CA LYS A 65 9.08 -20.24 4.47
C LYS A 65 10.01 -19.03 4.65
N GLY A 66 9.81 -18.26 5.71
CA GLY A 66 10.62 -17.09 6.04
C GLY A 66 10.23 -15.80 5.30
N GLU A 67 10.82 -14.69 5.74
CA GLU A 67 10.54 -13.36 5.18
C GLU A 67 11.01 -13.24 3.73
N GLU A 68 12.17 -13.81 3.38
CA GLU A 68 12.74 -13.72 2.03
C GLU A 68 11.80 -14.30 0.98
N TYR A 69 11.20 -15.47 1.25
CA TYR A 69 10.20 -16.07 0.37
C TYR A 69 8.99 -15.17 0.19
N PHE A 70 8.48 -14.58 1.29
CA PHE A 70 7.37 -13.65 1.22
C PHE A 70 7.71 -12.44 0.34
N ARG A 71 8.92 -11.85 0.49
CA ARG A 71 9.37 -10.71 -0.32
C ARG A 71 9.50 -11.06 -1.79
N GLN A 72 9.93 -12.27 -2.11
CA GLN A 72 9.94 -12.75 -3.49
C GLN A 72 8.51 -12.78 -4.06
N LYS A 73 7.54 -13.32 -3.32
CA LYS A 73 6.14 -13.35 -3.74
C LYS A 73 5.53 -11.94 -3.86
N GLU A 74 5.87 -11.05 -2.94
CA GLU A 74 5.46 -9.64 -2.99
C GLU A 74 5.95 -8.99 -4.29
N ARG A 75 7.22 -9.18 -4.69
CA ARG A 75 7.77 -8.68 -5.96
C ARG A 75 7.04 -9.23 -7.19
N GLU A 76 6.82 -10.54 -7.23
CA GLU A 76 6.12 -11.20 -8.34
C GLU A 76 4.72 -10.60 -8.55
N ILE A 77 3.96 -10.42 -7.46
CA ILE A 77 2.60 -9.87 -7.53
C ILE A 77 2.61 -8.39 -7.89
N ILE A 78 3.50 -7.59 -7.31
CA ILE A 78 3.61 -6.16 -7.63
C ILE A 78 3.95 -5.97 -9.10
N LEU A 79 4.93 -6.70 -9.64
CA LEU A 79 5.27 -6.64 -11.05
C LEU A 79 4.07 -7.00 -11.92
N GLN A 80 3.38 -8.10 -11.61
CA GLN A 80 2.21 -8.55 -12.37
C GLN A 80 1.06 -7.54 -12.31
N GLU A 81 0.76 -6.96 -11.15
CA GLU A 81 -0.39 -6.08 -10.99
C GLU A 81 -0.10 -4.65 -11.49
N SER A 82 1.13 -4.16 -11.33
CA SER A 82 1.52 -2.82 -11.79
C SER A 82 1.55 -2.69 -13.32
N THR A 83 1.72 -3.79 -14.06
CA THR A 83 1.67 -3.78 -15.54
C THR A 83 0.26 -3.76 -16.12
N LYS A 84 -0.77 -3.91 -15.29
CA LYS A 84 -2.18 -3.78 -15.70
C LYS A 84 -2.58 -2.30 -15.74
N ASN A 85 -3.72 -2.02 -16.35
CA ASN A 85 -4.30 -0.68 -16.40
C ASN A 85 -5.55 -0.58 -15.50
N ASN A 86 -5.82 0.61 -15.01
CA ASN A 86 -6.99 0.92 -14.17
C ASN A 86 -7.06 0.05 -12.91
N VAL A 87 -5.96 -0.02 -12.16
CA VAL A 87 -5.89 -0.77 -10.91
C VAL A 87 -5.48 0.11 -9.73
N VAL A 88 -6.14 -0.08 -8.59
CA VAL A 88 -5.72 0.44 -7.28
C VAL A 88 -5.06 -0.70 -6.54
N ILE A 89 -3.78 -0.56 -6.22
CA ILE A 89 -2.95 -1.57 -5.55
C ILE A 89 -2.71 -1.14 -4.10
N ALA A 90 -3.25 -1.90 -3.15
CA ALA A 90 -2.88 -1.79 -1.73
C ALA A 90 -1.69 -2.73 -1.45
N THR A 91 -0.55 -2.15 -1.07
CA THR A 91 0.70 -2.90 -0.86
C THR A 91 0.85 -3.41 0.57
N GLY A 92 1.77 -4.34 0.80
CA GLY A 92 2.25 -4.69 2.14
C GLY A 92 2.97 -3.52 2.83
N GLY A 93 3.00 -3.53 4.17
CA GLY A 93 3.66 -2.46 4.95
C GLY A 93 5.18 -2.42 4.80
N GLY A 94 5.80 -3.45 4.24
CA GLY A 94 7.24 -3.52 4.01
C GLY A 94 7.67 -3.29 2.56
N VAL A 95 6.75 -2.93 1.67
CA VAL A 95 6.99 -2.77 0.23
C VAL A 95 8.15 -1.84 -0.09
N VAL A 96 8.34 -0.79 0.71
CA VAL A 96 9.39 0.24 0.50
C VAL A 96 10.80 -0.23 0.85
N ILE A 97 10.94 -1.40 1.48
CA ILE A 97 12.26 -1.97 1.81
C ILE A 97 12.93 -2.50 0.54
N ASP A 98 12.13 -2.89 -0.45
CA ASP A 98 12.61 -3.42 -1.71
C ASP A 98 12.53 -2.35 -2.83
N ASN A 99 13.68 -1.88 -3.26
CA ASN A 99 13.79 -0.87 -4.31
C ASN A 99 13.20 -1.31 -5.66
N GLU A 100 13.18 -2.62 -5.94
CA GLU A 100 12.61 -3.14 -7.19
C GLU A 100 11.09 -2.99 -7.20
N ASN A 101 10.43 -3.25 -6.07
CA ASN A 101 9.01 -2.99 -5.91
C ASN A 101 8.67 -1.52 -6.18
N ILE A 102 9.46 -0.60 -5.60
CA ILE A 102 9.24 0.83 -5.78
C ILE A 102 9.45 1.25 -7.23
N LYS A 103 10.50 0.79 -7.90
CA LYS A 103 10.70 1.06 -9.33
C LYS A 103 9.53 0.58 -10.18
N ASN A 104 9.06 -0.65 -9.96
CA ASN A 104 7.91 -1.21 -10.70
C ASN A 104 6.64 -0.37 -10.50
N LEU A 105 6.38 0.06 -9.27
CA LEU A 105 5.23 0.93 -8.98
C LEU A 105 5.41 2.33 -9.56
N GLN A 106 6.58 2.94 -9.44
CA GLN A 106 6.86 4.29 -9.97
C GLN A 106 6.70 4.40 -11.49
N ASN A 107 6.95 3.31 -12.21
CA ASN A 107 6.83 3.30 -13.67
C ASN A 107 5.37 3.44 -14.16
N THR A 108 4.38 2.95 -13.40
CA THR A 108 3.01 2.80 -13.89
C THR A 108 1.95 3.34 -12.93
N CYS A 109 2.29 3.58 -11.66
CA CYS A 109 1.35 3.97 -10.62
C CYS A 109 1.62 5.38 -10.09
N PHE A 110 0.56 6.13 -9.82
CA PHE A 110 0.61 7.28 -8.90
C PHE A 110 0.65 6.75 -7.48
N ILE A 111 1.74 7.01 -6.76
CA ILE A 111 1.98 6.41 -5.44
C ILE A 111 1.53 7.36 -4.34
N VAL A 112 0.56 6.92 -3.53
CA VAL A 112 0.02 7.65 -2.39
C VAL A 112 0.50 7.03 -1.08
N TYR A 113 1.18 7.82 -0.27
CA TYR A 113 1.59 7.43 1.08
C TYR A 113 0.51 7.79 2.10
N LEU A 114 -0.08 6.78 2.75
CA LEU A 114 -0.95 6.96 3.90
C LEU A 114 -0.10 7.03 5.18
N ASP A 115 0.23 8.25 5.59
CA ASP A 115 1.11 8.56 6.73
C ASP A 115 0.29 8.58 8.02
N ALA A 116 0.05 7.38 8.59
CA ALA A 116 -0.63 7.23 9.87
C ALA A 116 0.33 7.43 11.04
N ASP A 117 -0.12 8.13 12.08
CA ASP A 117 0.65 8.30 13.30
C ASP A 117 0.71 7.01 14.15
N VAL A 118 1.67 6.98 15.09
CA VAL A 118 1.92 5.80 15.94
C VAL A 118 0.67 5.42 16.73
N SER A 119 -0.07 6.39 17.27
CA SER A 119 -1.27 6.14 18.07
C SER A 119 -2.38 5.52 17.23
N CYS A 120 -2.59 6.03 16.02
CA CYS A 120 -3.54 5.48 15.06
C CYS A 120 -3.20 4.04 14.67
N ILE A 121 -1.93 3.77 14.38
CA ILE A 121 -1.44 2.44 14.04
C ILE A 121 -1.64 1.50 15.23
N TYR A 122 -1.19 1.89 16.42
CA TYR A 122 -1.29 1.09 17.64
C TYR A 122 -2.75 0.66 17.92
N GLU A 123 -3.68 1.61 17.93
CA GLU A 123 -5.10 1.31 18.17
C GLU A 123 -5.67 0.30 17.17
N ARG A 124 -5.24 0.36 15.92
CA ARG A 124 -5.73 -0.54 14.85
C ARG A 124 -5.08 -1.92 14.88
N VAL A 125 -3.88 -2.06 15.46
CA VAL A 125 -3.14 -3.34 15.40
C VAL A 125 -3.01 -4.05 16.74
N LYS A 126 -3.24 -3.40 17.88
CA LYS A 126 -3.03 -3.97 19.22
C LYS A 126 -3.73 -5.32 19.47
N ASN A 127 -4.85 -5.56 18.82
CA ASN A 127 -5.62 -6.80 18.94
C ASN A 127 -5.45 -7.74 17.72
N SER A 128 -4.53 -7.43 16.79
CA SER A 128 -4.35 -8.21 15.57
C SER A 128 -3.45 -9.43 15.81
N LYS A 129 -3.99 -10.63 15.59
CA LYS A 129 -3.24 -11.89 15.67
C LYS A 129 -2.53 -12.28 14.36
N HIS A 130 -2.72 -11.51 13.29
CA HIS A 130 -2.28 -11.87 11.93
C HIS A 130 -1.07 -11.05 11.43
N ARG A 131 -0.25 -10.50 12.35
CA ARG A 131 0.89 -9.65 11.99
C ARG A 131 2.19 -10.19 12.61
N PRO A 132 2.99 -10.98 11.86
CA PRO A 132 4.18 -11.65 12.38
C PRO A 132 5.16 -10.68 13.07
N LEU A 133 5.35 -9.50 12.48
CA LEU A 133 6.31 -8.49 12.98
C LEU A 133 5.87 -7.78 14.27
N LEU A 134 4.64 -8.03 14.74
CA LEU A 134 4.09 -7.38 15.95
C LEU A 134 3.70 -8.39 17.03
N GLN A 135 4.06 -9.66 16.88
CA GLN A 135 3.74 -10.70 17.87
C GLN A 135 4.79 -10.77 18.97
N ASN A 136 4.34 -11.09 20.19
CA ASN A 136 5.19 -11.32 21.37
C ASN A 136 6.12 -10.15 21.74
N ILE A 137 5.62 -8.91 21.57
CA ILE A 137 6.37 -7.69 21.86
C ILE A 137 5.86 -7.07 23.14
N GLU A 138 6.74 -6.90 24.16
CA GLU A 138 6.38 -6.34 25.45
C GLU A 138 5.87 -4.89 25.36
N ASN A 139 6.53 -4.07 24.54
CA ASN A 139 6.11 -2.67 24.29
C ASN A 139 5.80 -2.47 22.81
N LEU A 140 4.57 -2.84 22.43
CA LEU A 140 4.10 -2.76 21.04
C LEU A 140 4.17 -1.33 20.48
N GLN A 141 3.80 -0.32 21.25
CA GLN A 141 3.78 1.07 20.79
C GLN A 141 5.20 1.56 20.45
N GLN A 142 6.16 1.32 21.32
CA GLN A 142 7.56 1.67 21.09
C GLN A 142 8.14 0.91 19.88
N HIS A 143 7.76 -0.36 19.72
CA HIS A 143 8.20 -1.14 18.56
C HIS A 143 7.66 -0.60 17.24
N ILE A 144 6.39 -0.20 17.22
CA ILE A 144 5.78 0.47 16.06
C ILE A 144 6.52 1.76 15.72
N GLU A 145 6.81 2.58 16.74
CA GLU A 145 7.54 3.84 16.57
C GLU A 145 8.92 3.62 15.93
N ILE A 146 9.70 2.68 16.46
CA ILE A 146 11.03 2.34 15.93
C ILE A 146 10.95 1.84 14.49
N LEU A 147 10.00 0.96 14.17
CA LEU A 147 9.84 0.45 12.81
C LEU A 147 9.34 1.53 11.83
N LEU A 148 8.44 2.38 12.28
CA LEU A 148 7.91 3.47 11.48
C LEU A 148 9.02 4.49 11.16
N GLU A 149 9.81 4.89 12.16
CA GLU A 149 10.92 5.82 11.98
C GLU A 149 11.97 5.31 10.99
N LYS A 150 12.31 4.02 11.06
CA LYS A 150 13.23 3.38 10.10
C LYS A 150 12.73 3.41 8.65
N ARG A 151 11.41 3.44 8.44
CA ARG A 151 10.79 3.35 7.10
C ARG A 151 10.21 4.66 6.61
N LYS A 152 10.06 5.66 7.47
CA LYS A 152 9.40 6.93 7.15
C LYS A 152 10.02 7.61 5.94
N PHE A 153 11.35 7.76 5.92
CA PHE A 153 12.05 8.34 4.79
C PHE A 153 11.81 7.56 3.49
N LEU A 154 11.78 6.22 3.55
CA LEU A 154 11.52 5.38 2.38
C LEU A 154 10.11 5.60 1.83
N TYR A 155 9.08 5.69 2.69
CA TYR A 155 7.73 6.00 2.26
C TYR A 155 7.63 7.38 1.62
N GLU A 156 8.23 8.40 2.27
CA GLU A 156 8.21 9.78 1.78
C GLU A 156 8.92 9.90 0.42
N PHE A 157 10.11 9.30 0.30
CA PHE A 157 10.89 9.34 -0.93
C PHE A 157 10.23 8.58 -2.09
N SER A 158 9.47 7.53 -1.79
CA SER A 158 8.85 6.66 -2.80
C SER A 158 7.49 7.16 -3.29
N SER A 159 6.89 8.16 -2.64
CA SER A 159 5.52 8.59 -2.93
C SER A 159 5.45 9.87 -3.76
N ASP A 160 4.44 9.93 -4.64
CA ASP A 160 4.09 11.15 -5.38
C ASP A 160 3.21 12.08 -4.51
N TYR A 161 2.42 11.51 -3.58
CA TYR A 161 1.52 12.27 -2.70
C TYR A 161 1.46 11.65 -1.31
N LYS A 162 1.39 12.49 -0.26
CA LYS A 162 1.32 12.08 1.15
C LYS A 162 0.05 12.61 1.82
N ILE A 163 -0.68 11.72 2.50
CA ILE A 163 -1.86 12.08 3.28
C ILE A 163 -1.66 11.66 4.74
N LYS A 164 -1.76 12.62 5.65
CA LYS A 164 -1.80 12.34 7.10
C LYS A 164 -3.08 11.63 7.49
N ILE A 165 -2.94 10.54 8.24
CA ILE A 165 -4.03 9.72 8.76
C ILE A 165 -3.99 9.74 10.29
N TYR A 166 -5.05 10.23 10.87
CA TYR A 166 -5.28 10.25 12.32
C TYR A 166 -6.35 9.21 12.70
N LEU A 167 -6.51 8.99 13.99
CA LEU A 167 -7.50 8.03 14.50
C LEU A 167 -8.93 8.39 14.13
N ASP A 168 -9.23 9.67 14.10
CA ASP A 168 -10.53 10.28 13.74
C ASP A 168 -10.65 10.64 12.25
N SER A 169 -9.65 10.31 11.42
CA SER A 169 -9.71 10.61 9.99
C SER A 169 -10.90 9.93 9.32
N ASN A 170 -11.70 10.72 8.62
CA ASN A 170 -12.82 10.20 7.85
C ASN A 170 -12.33 9.49 6.58
N LEU A 171 -12.86 8.30 6.32
CA LEU A 171 -12.49 7.47 5.18
C LEU A 171 -12.80 8.17 3.84
N TYR A 172 -13.99 8.73 3.71
CA TYR A 172 -14.43 9.38 2.46
C TYR A 172 -13.64 10.65 2.19
N ASP A 173 -13.34 11.45 3.22
CA ASP A 173 -12.49 12.65 3.08
C ASP A 173 -11.08 12.27 2.63
N THR A 174 -10.54 11.15 3.13
CA THR A 174 -9.25 10.61 2.70
C THR A 174 -9.28 10.23 1.23
N VAL A 175 -10.32 9.55 0.78
CA VAL A 175 -10.50 9.16 -0.62
C VAL A 175 -10.64 10.38 -1.52
N GLU A 176 -11.43 11.39 -1.15
CA GLU A 176 -11.60 12.62 -1.92
C GLU A 176 -10.28 13.42 -2.06
N LYS A 177 -9.38 13.37 -1.07
CA LYS A 177 -8.05 13.97 -1.17
C LYS A 177 -7.15 13.28 -2.21
N ILE A 178 -7.33 11.97 -2.42
CA ILE A 178 -6.55 11.23 -3.42
C ILE A 178 -7.03 11.53 -4.85
N LYS A 179 -8.32 11.83 -5.01
CA LYS A 179 -8.96 12.09 -6.32
C LYS A 179 -8.68 13.49 -6.88
N LYS A 180 -8.18 14.41 -6.04
CA LYS A 180 -7.84 15.79 -6.43
C LYS A 180 -6.46 15.89 -7.01
#